data_db834ce0a2f4eb3403041b249eb31ba9
#
_entry.id   db834ce0a2f4eb3403041b249eb31ba9
#
_cell.length_a   1.000
_cell.length_b   1.000
_cell.length_c   1.000
_cell.angle_alpha   90.00
_cell.angle_beta   90.00
_cell.angle_gamma   90.00
#
_symmetry.space_group_name_H-M   'P 1'
#
loop_
_entity.id
_entity.type
_entity.pdbx_description
1 polymer ?
#
loop_
_entity_poly.entity_id
_entity_poly.type
_entity_poly.pdbx_seq_one_letter_code
_entity_poly.pdbx_strand_id
1 'polypeptide(L)'
;MDELNNTLTVLKAVEVILTLILIPLTVAIINLVNGMKCQLRSDMLHIYYTNKDKGEIRQYELENFIYLYKAYKALRGNSFIDKIYKEVMTWKVLT
;
A
#
# COMPACT_ATOMS: atom_id res chain seq x y z
N MET A 1 27.89 -31.58 -28.08
CA MET A 1 28.00 -30.11 -28.19
C MET A 1 26.71 -29.44 -28.65
N ASP A 2 26.01 -30.02 -29.61
CA ASP A 2 24.78 -29.44 -30.14
C ASP A 2 23.68 -29.34 -29.07
N GLU A 3 23.57 -30.35 -28.21
CA GLU A 3 22.61 -30.34 -27.10
C GLU A 3 22.89 -29.24 -26.11
N LEU A 4 24.15 -29.01 -25.79
CA LEU A 4 24.56 -27.94 -24.89
C LEU A 4 24.23 -26.55 -25.48
N ASN A 5 24.53 -26.37 -26.77
CA ASN A 5 24.20 -25.12 -27.46
C ASN A 5 22.71 -24.86 -27.52
N ASN A 6 21.92 -25.93 -27.77
CA ASN A 6 20.46 -25.85 -27.79
C ASN A 6 19.90 -25.48 -26.41
N THR A 7 20.46 -26.09 -25.36
CA THR A 7 20.06 -25.78 -23.98
C THR A 7 20.37 -24.34 -23.62
N LEU A 8 21.55 -23.83 -23.98
CA LEU A 8 21.94 -22.44 -23.74
C LEU A 8 21.04 -21.47 -24.50
N THR A 9 20.67 -21.78 -25.74
CA THR A 9 19.79 -20.96 -26.56
C THR A 9 18.40 -20.90 -25.94
N VAL A 10 17.87 -22.04 -25.48
CA VAL A 10 16.57 -22.10 -24.80
C VAL A 10 16.59 -21.30 -23.51
N LEU A 11 17.64 -21.43 -22.69
CA LEU A 11 17.77 -20.68 -21.44
C LEU A 11 17.81 -19.17 -21.69
N LYS A 12 18.54 -18.72 -22.71
CA LYS A 12 18.58 -17.31 -23.08
C LYS A 12 17.23 -16.81 -23.56
N ALA A 13 16.50 -17.60 -24.34
CA ALA A 13 15.15 -17.25 -24.81
C ALA A 13 14.19 -17.12 -23.64
N VAL A 14 14.23 -18.04 -22.68
CA VAL A 14 13.40 -17.99 -21.47
C VAL A 14 13.73 -16.76 -20.64
N GLU A 15 15.03 -16.44 -20.47
CA GLU A 15 15.47 -15.25 -19.73
C GLU A 15 14.93 -13.95 -20.36
N VAL A 16 15.03 -13.82 -21.69
CA VAL A 16 14.51 -12.65 -22.41
C VAL A 16 13.00 -12.54 -22.25
N ILE A 17 12.26 -13.65 -22.39
CA ILE A 17 10.82 -13.65 -22.23
C ILE A 17 10.42 -13.24 -20.82
N LEU A 18 11.08 -13.81 -19.79
CA LEU A 18 10.83 -13.45 -18.39
C LEU A 18 11.10 -11.97 -18.14
N THR A 19 12.19 -11.42 -18.68
CA THR A 19 12.52 -10.01 -18.54
C THR A 19 11.45 -9.13 -19.17
N LEU A 20 10.97 -9.49 -20.37
CA LEU A 20 9.93 -8.73 -21.09
C LEU A 20 8.59 -8.74 -20.34
N ILE A 21 8.31 -9.79 -19.56
CA ILE A 21 7.10 -9.89 -18.74
C ILE A 21 7.28 -9.20 -17.40
N LEU A 22 8.44 -9.39 -16.74
CA LEU A 22 8.68 -8.90 -15.39
C LEU A 22 8.79 -7.38 -15.30
N ILE A 23 9.40 -6.73 -16.29
CA ILE A 23 9.54 -5.27 -16.27
C ILE A 23 8.19 -4.56 -16.27
N PRO A 24 7.28 -4.82 -17.24
CA PRO A 24 5.98 -4.16 -17.24
C PRO A 24 5.12 -4.59 -16.04
N LEU A 25 5.24 -5.83 -15.59
CA LEU A 25 4.53 -6.32 -14.40
C LEU A 25 4.99 -5.57 -13.15
N THR A 26 6.30 -5.38 -12.98
CA THR A 26 6.85 -4.64 -11.85
C THR A 26 6.36 -3.20 -11.84
N VAL A 27 6.35 -2.53 -13.00
CA VAL A 27 5.85 -1.16 -13.13
C VAL A 27 4.36 -1.11 -12.77
N ALA A 28 3.57 -2.07 -13.23
CA ALA A 28 2.15 -2.15 -12.90
C ALA A 28 1.92 -2.32 -11.41
N ILE A 29 2.71 -3.18 -10.74
CA ILE A 29 2.62 -3.40 -9.30
C ILE A 29 2.98 -2.13 -8.53
N ILE A 30 4.05 -1.44 -8.92
CA ILE A 30 4.47 -0.18 -8.29
C ILE A 30 3.35 0.85 -8.40
N ASN A 31 2.76 1.00 -9.57
CA ASN A 31 1.65 1.94 -9.79
C ASN A 31 0.42 1.56 -8.95
N LEU A 32 0.10 0.28 -8.87
CA LEU A 32 -1.00 -0.22 -8.05
C LEU A 32 -0.77 0.08 -6.58
N VAL A 33 0.43 -0.21 -6.06
CA VAL A 33 0.79 0.06 -4.66
C VAL A 33 0.71 1.56 -4.37
N ASN A 34 1.22 2.41 -5.25
CA ASN A 34 1.14 3.86 -5.07
C ASN A 34 -0.30 4.35 -5.07
N GLY A 35 -1.15 3.82 -5.95
CA GLY A 35 -2.57 4.13 -5.97
C GLY A 35 -3.27 3.70 -4.69
N MET A 36 -2.95 2.51 -4.18
CA MET A 36 -3.49 2.01 -2.91
C MET A 36 -3.06 2.89 -1.73
N LYS A 37 -1.80 3.33 -1.68
CA LYS A 37 -1.33 4.26 -0.64
C LYS A 37 -2.11 5.57 -0.68
N CYS A 38 -2.34 6.12 -1.85
CA CYS A 38 -3.13 7.34 -2.01
C CYS A 38 -4.57 7.15 -1.53
N GLN A 39 -5.19 6.01 -1.86
CA GLN A 39 -6.54 5.70 -1.43
C GLN A 39 -6.63 5.53 0.09
N LEU A 40 -5.71 4.77 0.68
CA LEU A 40 -5.66 4.57 2.12
C LEU A 40 -5.50 5.89 2.86
N ARG A 41 -4.59 6.73 2.38
CA ARG A 41 -4.37 8.06 2.97
C ARG A 41 -5.63 8.93 2.87
N SER A 42 -6.28 8.92 1.72
CA SER A 42 -7.50 9.67 1.50
C SER A 42 -8.61 9.22 2.45
N ASP A 43 -8.77 7.92 2.63
CA ASP A 43 -9.78 7.36 3.53
C ASP A 43 -9.49 7.75 5.00
N MET A 44 -8.23 7.67 5.42
CA MET A 44 -7.83 8.09 6.76
C MET A 44 -8.06 9.58 6.98
N LEU A 45 -7.70 10.42 6.03
CA LEU A 45 -7.92 11.86 6.12
C LEU A 45 -9.40 12.21 6.15
N HIS A 46 -10.25 11.45 5.44
CA HIS A 46 -11.68 11.65 5.48
C HIS A 46 -12.24 11.41 6.88
N ILE A 47 -11.85 10.31 7.51
CA ILE A 47 -12.26 10.00 8.89
C ILE A 47 -11.74 11.09 9.84
N TYR A 48 -10.50 11.48 9.68
CA TYR A 48 -9.87 12.50 10.52
C TYR A 48 -10.59 13.84 10.45
N TYR A 49 -10.78 14.36 9.25
CA TYR A 49 -11.41 15.68 9.08
C TYR A 49 -12.90 15.68 9.42
N THR A 50 -13.57 14.56 9.27
CA THR A 50 -14.98 14.45 9.66
C THR A 50 -15.17 14.57 11.17
N ASN A 51 -14.21 14.07 11.96
CA ASN A 51 -14.35 13.97 13.41
C ASN A 51 -13.46 14.94 14.21
N LYS A 52 -12.57 15.64 13.54
CA LYS A 52 -11.55 16.49 14.17
C LYS A 52 -12.13 17.54 15.09
N ASP A 53 -13.16 18.26 14.63
CA ASP A 53 -13.74 19.37 15.39
C ASP A 53 -14.43 18.91 16.66
N LYS A 54 -14.96 17.70 16.67
CA LYS A 54 -15.64 17.12 17.82
C LYS A 54 -14.66 16.48 18.81
N GLY A 55 -13.49 16.07 18.35
CA GLY A 55 -12.54 15.30 19.15
C GLY A 55 -13.10 13.96 19.60
N GLU A 56 -14.06 13.41 18.87
CA GLU A 56 -14.75 12.17 19.18
C GLU A 56 -14.77 11.31 17.91
N ILE A 57 -14.72 9.99 18.09
CA ILE A 57 -14.77 9.04 16.99
C ILE A 57 -15.60 7.83 17.40
N ARG A 58 -16.40 7.32 16.49
CA ARG A 58 -17.17 6.10 16.75
C ARG A 58 -16.24 4.89 16.71
N GLN A 59 -16.54 3.88 17.49
CA GLN A 59 -15.70 2.69 17.61
C GLN A 59 -15.43 2.04 16.25
N TYR A 60 -16.45 1.88 15.40
CA TYR A 60 -16.22 1.26 14.09
C TYR A 60 -15.31 2.09 13.19
N GLU A 61 -15.41 3.42 13.27
CA GLU A 61 -14.52 4.32 12.51
C GLU A 61 -13.09 4.22 13.01
N LEU A 62 -12.91 4.11 14.32
CA LEU A 62 -11.58 3.95 14.91
C LEU A 62 -10.94 2.63 14.48
N GLU A 63 -11.72 1.54 14.50
CA GLU A 63 -11.22 0.24 14.04
C GLU A 63 -10.81 0.30 12.57
N ASN A 64 -11.65 0.89 11.72
CA ASN A 64 -11.32 1.08 10.32
C ASN A 64 -10.05 1.93 10.15
N PHE A 65 -9.93 3.00 10.90
CA PHE A 65 -8.76 3.88 10.86
C PHE A 65 -7.48 3.12 11.23
N ILE A 66 -7.53 2.28 12.25
CA ILE A 66 -6.40 1.46 12.67
C ILE A 66 -5.99 0.48 11.56
N TYR A 67 -6.95 -0.19 10.93
CA TYR A 67 -6.66 -1.10 9.82
C TYR A 67 -6.07 -0.37 8.61
N LEU A 68 -6.65 0.79 8.28
CA LEU A 68 -6.12 1.63 7.19
C LEU A 68 -4.69 2.07 7.47
N TYR A 69 -4.42 2.47 8.71
CA TYR A 69 -3.07 2.87 9.13
C TYR A 69 -2.07 1.72 9.01
N LYS A 70 -2.44 0.54 9.50
CA LYS A 70 -1.57 -0.65 9.42
C LYS A 70 -1.25 -1.01 7.96
N ALA A 71 -2.26 -0.99 7.09
CA ALA A 71 -2.07 -1.26 5.67
C ALA A 71 -1.19 -0.21 5.00
N TYR A 72 -1.41 1.06 5.32
CA TYR A 72 -0.62 2.16 4.79
C TYR A 72 0.85 2.05 5.18
N LYS A 73 1.14 1.72 6.44
CA LYS A 73 2.51 1.52 6.91
C LYS A 73 3.14 0.27 6.30
N ALA A 74 2.37 -0.80 6.10
CA ALA A 74 2.86 -2.01 5.43
C ALA A 74 3.29 -1.72 3.99
N LEU A 75 2.64 -0.79 3.32
CA LEU A 75 2.99 -0.34 1.98
C LEU A 75 4.07 0.75 1.98
N ARG A 76 4.69 1.02 3.14
CA ARG A 76 5.72 2.03 3.32
C ARG A 76 5.23 3.45 3.03
N GLY A 77 4.04 3.78 3.52
CA GLY A 77 3.51 5.12 3.48
C GLY A 77 4.36 6.10 4.31
N ASN A 78 4.25 7.40 4.02
CA ASN A 78 5.08 8.40 4.67
C ASN A 78 4.65 8.67 6.12
N SER A 79 5.50 9.39 6.86
CA SER A 79 5.31 9.65 8.30
C SER A 79 4.29 10.75 8.60
N PHE A 80 3.77 11.45 7.60
CA PHE A 80 2.75 12.49 7.80
C PHE A 80 1.53 11.93 8.53
N ILE A 81 1.11 10.74 8.17
CA ILE A 81 -0.05 10.07 8.75
C ILE A 81 0.20 9.64 10.20
N ASP A 82 1.47 9.46 10.60
CA ASP A 82 1.79 9.08 11.98
C ASP A 82 1.30 10.12 12.99
N LYS A 83 1.42 11.40 12.67
CA LYS A 83 0.94 12.48 13.53
C LYS A 83 -0.58 12.44 13.66
N ILE A 84 -1.26 12.22 12.55
CA ILE A 84 -2.72 12.11 12.50
C ILE A 84 -3.18 10.90 13.32
N TYR A 85 -2.51 9.77 13.17
CA TYR A 85 -2.80 8.56 13.95
C TYR A 85 -2.68 8.81 15.45
N LYS A 86 -1.60 9.47 15.88
CA LYS A 86 -1.39 9.78 17.30
C LYS A 86 -2.50 10.69 17.85
N GLU A 87 -2.91 11.68 17.07
CA GLU A 87 -3.98 12.58 17.46
C GLU A 87 -5.32 11.84 17.59
N VAL A 88 -5.66 11.00 16.61
CA VAL A 88 -6.89 10.20 16.63
C VAL A 88 -6.93 9.28 17.85
N MET A 89 -5.80 8.71 18.24
CA MET A 89 -5.73 7.84 19.43
C MET A 89 -6.02 8.57 20.74
N THR A 90 -5.98 9.90 20.74
CA THR A 90 -6.33 10.70 21.94
C THR A 90 -7.80 11.07 22.00
N TRP A 91 -8.56 10.83 20.94
CA TRP A 91 -9.97 11.21 20.86
C TRP A 91 -10.85 10.29 21.71
N LYS A 92 -12.00 10.84 22.15
CA LYS A 92 -13.01 10.07 22.86
C LYS A 92 -13.67 9.08 21.92
N VAL A 93 -13.75 7.82 22.34
CA VAL A 93 -14.39 6.76 21.56
C VAL A 93 -15.86 6.65 21.97
N LEU A 94 -16.74 6.77 20.99
CA LEU A 94 -18.17 6.63 21.18
C LEU A 94 -18.58 5.19 20.82
N THR A 95 -19.18 4.50 21.75
CA THR A 95 -19.68 3.14 21.54
C THR A 95 -21.13 3.10 21.02
#